data_217746006a9f4f2bb8b7ebeff9651489
#
_entry.id   217746006a9f4f2bb8b7ebeff9651489
#
_cell.length_a   1.000
_cell.length_b   1.000
_cell.length_c   1.000
_cell.angle_alpha   90.00
_cell.angle_beta   90.00
_cell.angle_gamma   90.00
#
_symmetry.space_group_name_H-M   'P 1'
#
loop_
_entity.id
_entity.type
_entity.pdbx_description
1 polymer ?
#
loop_
_entity_poly.entity_id
_entity_poly.type
_entity_poly.pdbx_seq_one_letter_code
_entity_poly.pdbx_strand_id
1 'polypeptide(L)'
;MATCPKCGRKLTLLDWRPNCPGCGVNLMYYGMEERLLKEADAAEAEHARLQKRIDRLKASFIGSKLTIIRIVLSILPIAALMLPLCSVTYSGPFIEETTKAINAIGLYNLVSSLDFDALFTMIGSNILGSSFIGYFGAVVCILLSAVFVIVSLIMLMLACSPKGNPRNITLNSIAIVLSVAAVVFYSKFISGISAVFPEFIKGSIGYGAYVYIGTLALLLGINCIIAVKGVNVKYKQCYVGGLPYEEYMDLVEKKTDIEEIHAKMAVALEAKAAEEDKKKAEKEKAEKEKEKAAK
;
A
#
# COMPACT_ATOMS: atom_id res chain seq x y z
N MET A 1 6.77 -4.54 45.59
CA MET A 1 5.83 -4.26 46.70
C MET A 1 5.15 -2.94 46.36
N ALA A 2 3.79 -2.89 46.42
CA ALA A 2 3.06 -1.67 46.17
C ALA A 2 3.24 -0.69 47.35
N THR A 3 3.28 0.61 47.05
CA THR A 3 3.37 1.68 48.03
C THR A 3 2.15 2.59 47.89
N CYS A 4 1.65 3.10 48.99
CA CYS A 4 0.55 4.06 48.95
C CYS A 4 1.03 5.38 48.29
N PRO A 5 0.34 5.85 47.22
CA PRO A 5 0.76 7.04 46.48
C PRO A 5 0.61 8.34 47.27
N LYS A 6 -0.19 8.36 48.35
CA LYS A 6 -0.38 9.56 49.20
C LYS A 6 0.63 9.65 50.33
N CYS A 7 0.88 8.56 51.07
CA CYS A 7 1.71 8.59 52.28
C CYS A 7 3.00 7.79 52.20
N GLY A 8 3.30 7.11 51.07
CA GLY A 8 4.52 6.33 50.85
C GLY A 8 4.61 5.02 51.63
N ARG A 9 3.59 4.66 52.43
CA ARG A 9 3.60 3.41 53.22
C ARG A 9 3.65 2.20 52.28
N LYS A 10 4.51 1.24 52.60
CA LYS A 10 4.55 -0.05 51.90
C LYS A 10 3.29 -0.85 52.23
N LEU A 11 2.60 -1.33 51.19
CA LEU A 11 1.39 -2.14 51.28
C LEU A 11 1.81 -3.61 51.30
N THR A 12 1.21 -4.38 52.17
CA THR A 12 1.42 -5.83 52.27
C THR A 12 0.31 -6.60 51.59
N LEU A 13 0.46 -7.88 51.32
CA LEU A 13 -0.57 -8.75 50.72
C LEU A 13 -1.81 -8.88 51.63
N LEU A 14 -1.69 -8.54 52.91
CA LEU A 14 -2.82 -8.55 53.86
C LEU A 14 -3.61 -7.26 53.82
N ASP A 15 -3.12 -6.21 53.17
CA ASP A 15 -3.82 -4.93 52.99
C ASP A 15 -4.77 -4.99 51.77
N TRP A 16 -5.73 -5.92 51.82
CA TRP A 16 -6.70 -6.17 50.74
C TRP A 16 -7.85 -5.16 50.67
N ARG A 17 -7.97 -4.31 51.68
CA ARG A 17 -8.99 -3.24 51.72
C ARG A 17 -8.63 -2.13 50.76
N PRO A 18 -9.67 -1.52 50.10
CA PRO A 18 -9.42 -0.41 49.16
C PRO A 18 -8.84 0.84 49.81
N ASN A 19 -8.93 0.97 51.12
CA ASN A 19 -8.44 2.14 51.88
C ASN A 19 -7.06 1.86 52.50
N CYS A 20 -6.14 2.83 52.36
CA CYS A 20 -4.84 2.73 52.96
C CYS A 20 -4.95 2.67 54.49
N PRO A 21 -4.34 1.68 55.17
CA PRO A 21 -4.42 1.57 56.64
C PRO A 21 -3.61 2.67 57.36
N GLY A 22 -2.77 3.44 56.64
CA GLY A 22 -1.97 4.54 57.24
C GLY A 22 -2.64 5.91 57.12
N CYS A 23 -3.22 6.25 56.01
CA CYS A 23 -3.78 7.58 55.72
C CYS A 23 -5.28 7.59 55.35
N GLY A 24 -5.92 6.42 55.31
CA GLY A 24 -7.38 6.29 55.00
C GLY A 24 -7.78 6.58 53.55
N VAL A 25 -6.82 6.97 52.69
CA VAL A 25 -7.12 7.28 51.27
C VAL A 25 -7.57 6.02 50.54
N ASN A 26 -8.57 6.15 49.68
CA ASN A 26 -8.97 5.06 48.80
C ASN A 26 -7.94 4.88 47.69
N LEU A 27 -7.18 3.77 47.75
CA LEU A 27 -6.09 3.46 46.86
C LEU A 27 -6.55 3.21 45.41
N MET A 28 -7.83 2.83 45.22
CA MET A 28 -8.39 2.56 43.90
C MET A 28 -8.70 3.86 43.15
N TYR A 29 -9.22 4.85 43.84
CA TYR A 29 -9.64 6.11 43.23
C TYR A 29 -8.60 7.24 43.34
N TYR A 30 -7.59 7.11 44.22
CA TYR A 30 -6.59 8.14 44.41
C TYR A 30 -5.72 8.31 43.15
N GLY A 31 -5.70 9.50 42.61
CA GLY A 31 -5.01 9.83 41.37
C GLY A 31 -5.63 9.18 40.10
N MET A 32 -6.85 8.65 40.21
CA MET A 32 -7.56 8.04 39.06
C MET A 32 -7.85 9.09 37.99
N GLU A 33 -8.28 10.28 38.38
CA GLU A 33 -8.58 11.40 37.48
C GLU A 33 -7.33 11.81 36.69
N GLU A 34 -6.21 12.00 37.37
CA GLU A 34 -4.92 12.35 36.71
C GLU A 34 -4.45 11.24 35.76
N ARG A 35 -4.64 9.96 36.13
CA ARG A 35 -4.30 8.83 35.25
C ARG A 35 -5.19 8.78 34.03
N LEU A 36 -6.49 8.99 34.21
CA LEU A 36 -7.47 9.02 33.10
C LEU A 36 -7.19 10.17 32.14
N LEU A 37 -6.82 11.35 32.64
CA LEU A 37 -6.43 12.47 31.80
C LEU A 37 -5.17 12.15 30.99
N LYS A 38 -4.13 11.59 31.63
CA LYS A 38 -2.91 11.18 30.92
C LYS A 38 -3.17 10.09 29.85
N GLU A 39 -4.03 9.12 30.16
CA GLU A 39 -4.43 8.09 29.20
C GLU A 39 -5.22 8.68 28.03
N ALA A 40 -6.12 9.64 28.32
CA ALA A 40 -6.88 10.35 27.29
C ALA A 40 -5.97 11.15 26.36
N ASP A 41 -5.05 11.94 26.92
CA ASP A 41 -4.08 12.73 26.14
C ASP A 41 -3.18 11.83 25.27
N ALA A 42 -2.71 10.71 25.83
CA ALA A 42 -1.92 9.73 25.10
C ALA A 42 -2.71 9.09 23.95
N ALA A 43 -3.97 8.74 24.19
CA ALA A 43 -4.86 8.16 23.17
C ALA A 43 -5.17 9.17 22.05
N GLU A 44 -5.44 10.44 22.39
CA GLU A 44 -5.66 11.50 21.42
C GLU A 44 -4.41 11.78 20.58
N ALA A 45 -3.23 11.78 21.21
CA ALA A 45 -1.96 11.96 20.51
C ALA A 45 -1.66 10.78 19.55
N GLU A 46 -1.95 9.56 19.96
CA GLU A 46 -1.83 8.37 19.10
C GLU A 46 -2.82 8.44 17.93
N HIS A 47 -4.06 8.81 18.19
CA HIS A 47 -5.07 9.02 17.16
C HIS A 47 -4.63 10.09 16.15
N ALA A 48 -4.11 11.22 16.61
CA ALA A 48 -3.59 12.28 15.75
C ALA A 48 -2.42 11.80 14.86
N ARG A 49 -1.54 10.97 15.41
CA ARG A 49 -0.44 10.32 14.67
C ARG A 49 -0.96 9.37 13.59
N LEU A 50 -1.98 8.56 13.91
CA LEU A 50 -2.63 7.65 12.98
C LEU A 50 -3.38 8.43 11.88
N GLN A 51 -4.05 9.52 12.22
CA GLN A 51 -4.78 10.35 11.27
C GLN A 51 -3.87 10.87 10.15
N LYS A 52 -2.64 11.30 10.44
CA LYS A 52 -1.66 11.70 9.42
C LYS A 52 -1.33 10.57 8.43
N ARG A 53 -1.30 9.32 8.90
CA ARG A 53 -1.10 8.14 8.03
C ARG A 53 -2.33 7.85 7.18
N ILE A 54 -3.53 7.96 7.78
CA ILE A 54 -4.81 7.77 7.09
C ILE A 54 -4.98 8.82 5.99
N ASP A 55 -4.64 10.08 6.25
CA ASP A 55 -4.74 11.15 5.27
C ASP A 55 -3.80 10.92 4.06
N ARG A 56 -2.58 10.42 4.30
CA ARG A 56 -1.68 9.98 3.23
C ARG A 56 -2.26 8.81 2.44
N LEU A 57 -2.86 7.84 3.12
CA LEU A 57 -3.52 6.70 2.48
C LEU A 57 -4.67 7.17 1.60
N LYS A 58 -5.55 8.04 2.11
CA LYS A 58 -6.64 8.64 1.34
C LYS A 58 -6.12 9.41 0.12
N ALA A 59 -5.07 10.19 0.28
CA ALA A 59 -4.44 10.93 -0.82
C ALA A 59 -3.85 10.01 -1.88
N SER A 60 -3.36 8.81 -1.51
CA SER A 60 -2.87 7.80 -2.46
C SER A 60 -3.95 7.30 -3.40
N PHE A 61 -5.22 7.27 -2.95
CA PHE A 61 -6.35 6.80 -3.76
C PHE A 61 -7.14 7.95 -4.42
N ILE A 62 -7.46 9.01 -3.66
CA ILE A 62 -8.43 10.03 -4.07
C ILE A 62 -7.81 11.44 -4.07
N GLY A 63 -6.51 11.59 -3.82
CA GLY A 63 -5.86 12.89 -3.68
C GLY A 63 -5.83 13.76 -4.94
N SER A 64 -5.92 13.16 -6.13
CA SER A 64 -5.98 13.89 -7.40
C SER A 64 -6.64 13.03 -8.49
N LYS A 65 -7.06 13.67 -9.61
CA LYS A 65 -7.57 12.93 -10.79
C LYS A 65 -6.51 11.95 -11.33
N LEU A 66 -5.23 12.30 -11.26
CA LEU A 66 -4.12 11.45 -11.71
C LEU A 66 -3.96 10.19 -10.84
N THR A 67 -4.20 10.29 -9.52
CA THR A 67 -4.14 9.11 -8.64
C THR A 67 -5.25 8.11 -8.95
N ILE A 68 -6.45 8.58 -9.29
CA ILE A 68 -7.55 7.70 -9.70
C ILE A 68 -7.22 7.00 -11.03
N ILE A 69 -6.72 7.74 -12.03
CA ILE A 69 -6.27 7.17 -13.31
C ILE A 69 -5.19 6.13 -13.09
N ARG A 70 -4.23 6.39 -12.18
CA ARG A 70 -3.17 5.45 -11.83
C ARG A 70 -3.73 4.13 -11.28
N ILE A 71 -4.77 4.17 -10.44
CA ILE A 71 -5.40 2.95 -9.90
C ILE A 71 -6.00 2.12 -11.02
N VAL A 72 -6.76 2.75 -11.91
CA VAL A 72 -7.37 2.07 -13.07
C VAL A 72 -6.27 1.46 -13.95
N LEU A 73 -5.23 2.23 -14.26
CA LEU A 73 -4.12 1.75 -15.09
C LEU A 73 -3.29 0.65 -14.41
N SER A 74 -3.25 0.59 -13.09
CA SER A 74 -2.51 -0.47 -12.37
C SER A 74 -3.18 -1.84 -12.45
N ILE A 75 -4.47 -1.90 -12.77
CA ILE A 75 -5.21 -3.16 -12.98
C ILE A 75 -5.03 -3.66 -14.42
N LEU A 76 -4.82 -2.76 -15.39
CA LEU A 76 -4.72 -3.12 -16.79
C LEU A 76 -3.63 -4.15 -17.13
N PRO A 77 -2.40 -4.10 -16.58
CA PRO A 77 -1.39 -5.13 -16.84
C PRO A 77 -1.83 -6.52 -16.39
N ILE A 78 -2.57 -6.63 -15.28
CA ILE A 78 -3.10 -7.92 -14.80
C ILE A 78 -4.15 -8.45 -15.77
N ALA A 79 -5.03 -7.59 -16.27
CA ALA A 79 -5.99 -7.97 -17.31
C ALA A 79 -5.31 -8.35 -18.64
N ALA A 80 -4.23 -7.66 -19.01
CA ALA A 80 -3.46 -7.96 -20.21
C ALA A 80 -2.79 -9.33 -20.16
N LEU A 81 -2.43 -9.85 -18.98
CA LEU A 81 -1.91 -11.21 -18.82
C LEU A 81 -2.93 -12.30 -19.17
N MET A 82 -4.23 -11.98 -19.21
CA MET A 82 -5.28 -12.92 -19.66
C MET A 82 -5.33 -13.05 -21.19
N LEU A 83 -4.71 -12.12 -21.90
CA LEU A 83 -4.60 -12.18 -23.37
C LEU A 83 -3.51 -13.19 -23.77
N PRO A 84 -3.57 -13.72 -25.01
CA PRO A 84 -2.56 -14.63 -25.52
C PRO A 84 -1.18 -13.95 -25.60
N LEU A 85 -0.26 -14.36 -24.73
CA LEU A 85 1.11 -13.83 -24.65
C LEU A 85 1.99 -14.41 -25.78
N CYS A 86 1.83 -15.68 -26.05
CA CYS A 86 2.50 -16.39 -27.13
C CYS A 86 1.63 -17.52 -27.65
N SER A 87 1.94 -18.01 -28.84
CA SER A 87 1.30 -19.19 -29.41
C SER A 87 2.37 -20.14 -29.97
N VAL A 88 2.08 -21.42 -29.84
CA VAL A 88 2.90 -22.50 -30.41
C VAL A 88 1.99 -23.35 -31.26
N THR A 89 2.40 -23.55 -32.50
CA THR A 89 1.72 -24.39 -33.48
C THR A 89 2.53 -25.65 -33.68
N TYR A 90 1.90 -26.79 -33.49
CA TYR A 90 2.47 -28.12 -33.74
C TYR A 90 1.86 -28.67 -35.03
N SER A 91 2.69 -29.07 -35.96
CA SER A 91 2.28 -29.74 -37.18
C SER A 91 3.11 -30.99 -37.40
N GLY A 92 2.57 -32.03 -37.96
CA GLY A 92 3.29 -33.25 -38.25
C GLY A 92 2.60 -34.06 -39.34
N PRO A 93 3.33 -34.99 -40.00
CA PRO A 93 2.79 -35.72 -41.14
C PRO A 93 1.55 -36.60 -40.80
N PHE A 94 1.31 -36.87 -39.52
CA PHE A 94 0.19 -37.67 -39.01
C PHE A 94 -0.62 -36.98 -37.91
N ILE A 95 -0.34 -35.69 -37.66
CA ILE A 95 -0.96 -34.90 -36.58
C ILE A 95 -1.59 -33.65 -37.24
N GLU A 96 -2.85 -33.41 -36.97
CA GLU A 96 -3.50 -32.17 -37.40
C GLU A 96 -2.80 -30.95 -36.78
N GLU A 97 -2.69 -29.91 -37.57
CA GLU A 97 -2.10 -28.65 -37.11
C GLU A 97 -2.87 -28.09 -35.90
N THR A 98 -2.22 -28.05 -34.76
CA THR A 98 -2.83 -27.59 -33.52
C THR A 98 -2.07 -26.36 -32.99
N THR A 99 -2.76 -25.23 -32.88
CA THR A 99 -2.23 -24.00 -32.31
C THR A 99 -2.72 -23.86 -30.88
N LYS A 100 -1.78 -23.81 -29.94
CA LYS A 100 -2.05 -23.51 -28.54
C LYS A 100 -1.60 -22.10 -28.21
N ALA A 101 -2.55 -21.26 -27.82
CA ALA A 101 -2.26 -19.92 -27.26
C ALA A 101 -2.03 -20.03 -25.76
N ILE A 102 -0.97 -19.41 -25.29
CA ILE A 102 -0.55 -19.41 -23.87
C ILE A 102 -0.87 -18.02 -23.32
N ASN A 103 -1.76 -17.97 -22.34
CA ASN A 103 -2.09 -16.83 -21.51
C ASN A 103 -1.62 -17.11 -20.06
N ALA A 104 -1.93 -16.24 -19.09
CA ALA A 104 -1.54 -16.45 -17.70
C ALA A 104 -2.03 -17.78 -17.10
N ILE A 105 -3.24 -18.21 -17.44
CA ILE A 105 -3.80 -19.51 -17.00
C ILE A 105 -3.05 -20.67 -17.67
N GLY A 106 -2.81 -20.56 -18.96
CA GLY A 106 -2.02 -21.53 -19.72
C GLY A 106 -0.56 -21.62 -19.18
N LEU A 107 0.01 -20.50 -18.80
CA LEU A 107 1.33 -20.45 -18.18
C LEU A 107 1.34 -21.15 -16.82
N TYR A 108 0.32 -20.94 -15.99
CA TYR A 108 0.19 -21.64 -14.71
C TYR A 108 0.09 -23.17 -14.92
N ASN A 109 -0.76 -23.62 -15.83
CA ASN A 109 -0.91 -25.03 -16.14
C ASN A 109 0.40 -25.64 -16.67
N LEU A 110 1.10 -24.88 -17.52
CA LEU A 110 2.41 -25.28 -18.05
C LEU A 110 3.46 -25.45 -16.94
N VAL A 111 3.56 -24.49 -16.03
CA VAL A 111 4.49 -24.56 -14.90
C VAL A 111 4.14 -25.70 -13.95
N SER A 112 2.84 -25.93 -13.71
CA SER A 112 2.37 -27.01 -12.82
C SER A 112 2.60 -28.41 -13.41
N SER A 113 2.67 -28.53 -14.74
CA SER A 113 2.90 -29.79 -15.45
C SER A 113 4.35 -29.97 -15.91
N LEU A 114 5.25 -29.06 -15.52
CA LEU A 114 6.62 -29.02 -16.00
C LEU A 114 7.43 -30.12 -15.31
N ASP A 115 7.98 -31.03 -16.13
CA ASP A 115 8.94 -32.02 -15.68
C ASP A 115 10.34 -31.37 -15.67
N PHE A 116 10.83 -31.07 -14.48
CA PHE A 116 12.11 -30.41 -14.31
C PHE A 116 13.29 -31.30 -14.71
N ASP A 117 13.19 -32.63 -14.52
CA ASP A 117 14.27 -33.56 -14.90
C ASP A 117 14.39 -33.63 -16.41
N ALA A 118 13.28 -33.72 -17.11
CA ALA A 118 13.25 -33.63 -18.57
C ALA A 118 13.78 -32.29 -19.09
N LEU A 119 13.37 -31.18 -18.45
CA LEU A 119 13.83 -29.83 -18.81
C LEU A 119 15.34 -29.70 -18.65
N PHE A 120 15.91 -30.11 -17.52
CA PHE A 120 17.36 -30.03 -17.28
C PHE A 120 18.15 -30.93 -18.22
N THR A 121 17.62 -32.12 -18.54
CA THR A 121 18.20 -33.00 -19.55
C THR A 121 18.24 -32.31 -20.95
N MET A 122 17.17 -31.65 -21.34
CA MET A 122 17.09 -30.92 -22.60
C MET A 122 18.04 -29.68 -22.63
N ILE A 123 18.14 -28.97 -21.50
CA ILE A 123 19.12 -27.87 -21.35
C ILE A 123 20.55 -28.36 -21.51
N GLY A 124 20.87 -29.56 -21.05
CA GLY A 124 22.18 -30.20 -21.21
C GLY A 124 22.47 -30.70 -22.63
N SER A 125 21.52 -30.65 -23.56
CA SER A 125 21.73 -31.11 -24.94
C SER A 125 22.59 -30.13 -25.76
N ASN A 126 23.50 -30.66 -26.55
CA ASN A 126 24.38 -29.84 -27.40
C ASN A 126 23.66 -29.12 -28.56
N ILE A 127 22.48 -29.62 -28.97
CA ILE A 127 21.74 -29.11 -30.14
C ILE A 127 20.65 -28.11 -29.68
N LEU A 128 19.90 -28.44 -28.67
CA LEU A 128 18.70 -27.71 -28.23
C LEU A 128 18.91 -26.95 -26.91
N GLY A 129 20.02 -27.13 -26.20
CA GLY A 129 20.23 -26.60 -24.87
C GLY A 129 20.07 -25.08 -24.80
N SER A 130 20.63 -24.36 -25.77
CA SER A 130 20.49 -22.88 -25.83
C SER A 130 19.02 -22.42 -26.02
N SER A 131 18.23 -23.20 -26.77
CA SER A 131 16.80 -22.93 -26.98
C SER A 131 16.01 -23.17 -25.73
N PHE A 132 16.24 -24.27 -25.00
CA PHE A 132 15.56 -24.56 -23.75
C PHE A 132 15.94 -23.62 -22.60
N ILE A 133 17.18 -23.08 -22.59
CA ILE A 133 17.57 -21.97 -21.71
C ILE A 133 16.70 -20.74 -22.01
N GLY A 134 16.47 -20.44 -23.31
CA GLY A 134 15.56 -19.37 -23.74
C GLY A 134 14.13 -19.60 -23.24
N TYR A 135 13.61 -20.82 -23.38
CA TYR A 135 12.26 -21.16 -22.89
C TYR A 135 12.15 -20.96 -21.37
N PHE A 136 13.06 -21.55 -20.60
CA PHE A 136 13.06 -21.42 -19.16
C PHE A 136 13.22 -19.96 -18.70
N GLY A 137 14.14 -19.22 -19.34
CA GLY A 137 14.33 -17.80 -19.10
C GLY A 137 13.08 -16.98 -19.38
N ALA A 138 12.34 -17.28 -20.46
CA ALA A 138 11.09 -16.60 -20.77
C ALA A 138 10.02 -16.83 -19.70
N VAL A 139 9.85 -18.08 -19.25
CA VAL A 139 8.89 -18.45 -18.20
C VAL A 139 9.23 -17.73 -16.88
N VAL A 140 10.48 -17.78 -16.45
CA VAL A 140 10.93 -17.13 -15.21
C VAL A 140 10.74 -15.61 -15.29
N CYS A 141 11.14 -14.98 -16.39
CA CYS A 141 11.04 -13.54 -16.56
C CYS A 141 9.59 -13.05 -16.55
N ILE A 142 8.66 -13.75 -17.21
CA ILE A 142 7.25 -13.31 -17.22
C ILE A 142 6.58 -13.53 -15.85
N LEU A 143 6.90 -14.62 -15.14
CA LEU A 143 6.40 -14.86 -13.79
C LEU A 143 6.92 -13.80 -12.81
N LEU A 144 8.21 -13.49 -12.85
CA LEU A 144 8.78 -12.43 -12.01
C LEU A 144 8.16 -11.07 -12.35
N SER A 145 7.97 -10.75 -13.62
CA SER A 145 7.29 -9.52 -14.04
C SER A 145 5.90 -9.43 -13.43
N ALA A 146 5.10 -10.51 -13.49
CA ALA A 146 3.77 -10.57 -12.90
C ALA A 146 3.82 -10.34 -11.36
N VAL A 147 4.78 -10.94 -10.67
CA VAL A 147 4.98 -10.71 -9.23
C VAL A 147 5.29 -9.25 -8.94
N PHE A 148 6.19 -8.60 -9.71
CA PHE A 148 6.50 -7.19 -9.52
C PHE A 148 5.29 -6.29 -9.77
N VAL A 149 4.40 -6.63 -10.71
CA VAL A 149 3.13 -5.91 -10.94
C VAL A 149 2.22 -6.04 -9.73
N ILE A 150 2.05 -7.23 -9.17
CA ILE A 150 1.23 -7.46 -7.98
C ILE A 150 1.81 -6.69 -6.78
N VAL A 151 3.12 -6.76 -6.57
CA VAL A 151 3.80 -6.00 -5.51
C VAL A 151 3.62 -4.49 -5.71
N SER A 152 3.72 -4.00 -6.95
CA SER A 152 3.49 -2.59 -7.28
C SER A 152 2.06 -2.17 -6.94
N LEU A 153 1.05 -3.02 -7.20
CA LEU A 153 -0.35 -2.77 -6.84
C LEU A 153 -0.54 -2.67 -5.32
N ILE A 154 0.04 -3.58 -4.54
CA ILE A 154 -0.02 -3.54 -3.08
C ILE A 154 0.68 -2.28 -2.55
N MET A 155 1.85 -1.95 -3.10
CA MET A 155 2.62 -0.78 -2.71
C MET A 155 1.99 0.55 -3.11
N LEU A 156 0.94 0.53 -3.95
CA LEU A 156 0.14 1.70 -4.28
C LEU A 156 -0.49 2.34 -3.04
N MET A 157 -0.88 1.53 -2.03
CA MET A 157 -1.39 2.02 -0.75
C MET A 157 -0.40 2.94 -0.03
N LEU A 158 0.90 2.73 -0.23
CA LEU A 158 1.97 3.52 0.38
C LEU A 158 2.56 4.55 -0.59
N ALA A 159 1.86 4.91 -1.66
CA ALA A 159 2.37 5.81 -2.71
C ALA A 159 2.66 7.23 -2.20
N CYS A 160 1.88 7.76 -1.26
CA CYS A 160 2.12 9.08 -0.64
C CYS A 160 3.11 9.05 0.54
N SER A 161 3.82 7.93 0.75
CA SER A 161 4.97 7.88 1.65
C SER A 161 6.16 8.67 1.06
N PRO A 162 7.10 9.19 1.87
CA PRO A 162 8.26 9.96 1.39
C PRO A 162 9.07 9.26 0.28
N LYS A 163 9.14 7.93 0.31
CA LYS A 163 9.82 7.10 -0.69
C LYS A 163 8.84 6.32 -1.59
N GLY A 164 7.56 6.70 -1.62
CA GLY A 164 6.51 5.96 -2.34
C GLY A 164 6.64 6.06 -3.86
N ASN A 165 6.84 7.27 -4.38
CA ASN A 165 6.95 7.51 -5.82
C ASN A 165 8.19 6.82 -6.45
N PRO A 166 9.43 7.01 -5.94
CA PRO A 166 10.60 6.34 -6.54
C PRO A 166 10.45 4.82 -6.48
N ARG A 167 9.93 4.25 -5.40
CA ARG A 167 9.69 2.81 -5.27
C ARG A 167 8.74 2.27 -6.34
N ASN A 168 7.61 2.96 -6.58
CA ASN A 168 6.65 2.51 -7.60
C ASN A 168 7.23 2.63 -9.01
N ILE A 169 8.03 3.65 -9.28
CA ILE A 169 8.75 3.79 -10.55
C ILE A 169 9.73 2.64 -10.74
N THR A 170 10.55 2.33 -9.73
CA THR A 170 11.53 1.23 -9.83
C THR A 170 10.87 -0.13 -10.02
N LEU A 171 9.79 -0.44 -9.28
CA LEU A 171 9.06 -1.70 -9.43
C LEU A 171 8.48 -1.87 -10.84
N ASN A 172 7.87 -0.82 -11.39
CA ASN A 172 7.32 -0.86 -12.74
C ASN A 172 8.42 -0.93 -13.81
N SER A 173 9.54 -0.24 -13.62
CA SER A 173 10.68 -0.33 -14.53
C SER A 173 11.27 -1.75 -14.59
N ILE A 174 11.42 -2.41 -13.44
CA ILE A 174 11.87 -3.80 -13.36
C ILE A 174 10.88 -4.71 -14.07
N ALA A 175 9.56 -4.53 -13.85
CA ALA A 175 8.53 -5.33 -14.51
C ALA A 175 8.59 -5.19 -16.05
N ILE A 176 8.84 -3.99 -16.58
CA ILE A 176 9.01 -3.74 -18.01
C ILE A 176 10.26 -4.46 -18.55
N VAL A 177 11.39 -4.30 -17.88
CA VAL A 177 12.66 -4.95 -18.30
C VAL A 177 12.48 -6.46 -18.33
N LEU A 178 11.85 -7.04 -17.32
CA LEU A 178 11.58 -8.48 -17.27
C LEU A 178 10.62 -8.93 -18.36
N SER A 179 9.57 -8.16 -18.67
CA SER A 179 8.63 -8.50 -19.74
C SER A 179 9.27 -8.45 -21.12
N VAL A 180 10.12 -7.46 -21.37
CA VAL A 180 10.90 -7.38 -22.62
C VAL A 180 11.90 -8.52 -22.70
N ALA A 181 12.60 -8.84 -21.61
CA ALA A 181 13.52 -9.97 -21.55
C ALA A 181 12.79 -11.31 -21.85
N ALA A 182 11.56 -11.48 -21.32
CA ALA A 182 10.74 -12.66 -21.61
C ALA A 182 10.46 -12.82 -23.11
N VAL A 183 10.12 -11.73 -23.80
CA VAL A 183 9.90 -11.72 -25.25
C VAL A 183 11.18 -12.09 -26.01
N VAL A 184 12.32 -11.53 -25.60
CA VAL A 184 13.62 -11.85 -26.22
C VAL A 184 14.01 -13.32 -26.02
N PHE A 185 13.86 -13.84 -24.80
CA PHE A 185 14.13 -15.23 -24.50
C PHE A 185 13.20 -16.19 -25.25
N TYR A 186 11.91 -15.85 -25.34
CA TYR A 186 10.95 -16.62 -26.13
C TYR A 186 11.29 -16.60 -27.63
N SER A 187 11.70 -15.46 -28.18
CA SER A 187 12.16 -15.37 -29.57
C SER A 187 13.38 -16.26 -29.85
N LYS A 188 14.34 -16.29 -28.92
CA LYS A 188 15.51 -17.19 -29.03
C LYS A 188 15.09 -18.66 -29.00
N PHE A 189 14.16 -19.02 -28.13
CA PHE A 189 13.60 -20.37 -28.05
C PHE A 189 13.00 -20.79 -29.40
N ILE A 190 12.08 -19.98 -29.94
CA ILE A 190 11.43 -20.28 -31.22
C ILE A 190 12.43 -20.35 -32.39
N SER A 191 13.36 -19.38 -32.48
CA SER A 191 14.37 -19.38 -33.53
C SER A 191 15.23 -20.64 -33.49
N GLY A 192 15.66 -21.08 -32.29
CA GLY A 192 16.47 -22.27 -32.13
C GLY A 192 15.71 -23.55 -32.46
N ILE A 193 14.44 -23.68 -32.05
CA ILE A 193 13.65 -24.86 -32.40
C ILE A 193 13.26 -24.89 -33.87
N SER A 194 12.88 -23.75 -34.45
CA SER A 194 12.56 -23.67 -35.88
C SER A 194 13.75 -23.93 -36.80
N ALA A 195 14.99 -23.72 -36.33
CA ALA A 195 16.18 -24.09 -37.05
C ALA A 195 16.41 -25.60 -37.16
N VAL A 196 15.97 -26.34 -36.10
CA VAL A 196 16.12 -27.81 -36.06
C VAL A 196 14.87 -28.51 -36.62
N PHE A 197 13.67 -27.97 -36.36
CA PHE A 197 12.38 -28.55 -36.74
C PHE A 197 11.49 -27.52 -37.47
N PRO A 198 11.84 -27.05 -38.66
CA PRO A 198 11.19 -25.92 -39.32
C PRO A 198 9.74 -26.16 -39.70
N GLU A 199 9.35 -27.41 -39.92
CA GLU A 199 7.97 -27.76 -40.33
C GLU A 199 7.10 -28.26 -39.19
N PHE A 200 7.70 -28.72 -38.07
CA PHE A 200 6.95 -29.37 -36.99
C PHE A 200 6.52 -28.42 -35.88
N ILE A 201 7.33 -27.40 -35.59
CA ILE A 201 7.07 -26.48 -34.48
C ILE A 201 7.29 -25.04 -34.96
N LYS A 202 6.21 -24.29 -34.95
CA LYS A 202 6.23 -22.85 -35.22
C LYS A 202 5.72 -22.12 -34.01
N GLY A 203 6.37 -21.03 -33.63
CA GLY A 203 5.90 -20.18 -32.53
C GLY A 203 5.77 -18.74 -32.98
N SER A 204 4.86 -18.02 -32.36
CA SER A 204 4.73 -16.58 -32.55
C SER A 204 4.46 -15.87 -31.25
N ILE A 205 4.91 -14.61 -31.19
CA ILE A 205 4.60 -13.73 -30.06
C ILE A 205 3.15 -13.27 -30.22
N GLY A 206 2.36 -13.51 -29.19
CA GLY A 206 0.96 -13.08 -29.18
C GLY A 206 0.83 -11.56 -28.97
N TYR A 207 -0.26 -11.00 -29.46
CA TYR A 207 -0.54 -9.56 -29.28
C TYR A 207 -0.64 -9.17 -27.78
N GLY A 208 -1.05 -10.11 -26.90
CA GLY A 208 -1.11 -9.90 -25.46
C GLY A 208 0.21 -9.48 -24.83
N ALA A 209 1.35 -9.97 -25.35
CA ALA A 209 2.69 -9.56 -24.87
C ALA A 209 2.95 -8.07 -25.13
N TYR A 210 2.61 -7.58 -26.31
CA TYR A 210 2.77 -6.17 -26.67
C TYR A 210 1.81 -5.28 -25.88
N VAL A 211 0.54 -5.71 -25.70
CA VAL A 211 -0.45 -5.00 -24.87
C VAL A 211 0.03 -4.94 -23.41
N TYR A 212 0.59 -6.04 -22.88
CA TYR A 212 1.12 -6.08 -21.53
C TYR A 212 2.27 -5.08 -21.32
N ILE A 213 3.23 -5.07 -22.22
CA ILE A 213 4.35 -4.11 -22.18
C ILE A 213 3.84 -2.68 -22.34
N GLY A 214 2.89 -2.44 -23.24
CA GLY A 214 2.28 -1.12 -23.47
C GLY A 214 1.55 -0.60 -22.24
N THR A 215 0.78 -1.44 -21.55
CA THR A 215 0.08 -1.04 -20.30
C THR A 215 1.06 -0.74 -19.18
N LEU A 216 2.16 -1.49 -19.05
CA LEU A 216 3.23 -1.20 -18.08
C LEU A 216 3.93 0.12 -18.40
N ALA A 217 4.20 0.42 -19.67
CA ALA A 217 4.80 1.68 -20.09
C ALA A 217 3.88 2.88 -19.79
N LEU A 218 2.57 2.76 -20.03
CA LEU A 218 1.58 3.76 -19.66
C LEU A 218 1.54 3.99 -18.15
N LEU A 219 1.56 2.91 -17.35
CA LEU A 219 1.58 2.99 -15.89
C LEU A 219 2.86 3.66 -15.40
N LEU A 220 4.01 3.35 -15.99
CA LEU A 220 5.28 4.00 -15.67
C LEU A 220 5.20 5.51 -15.99
N GLY A 221 4.68 5.89 -17.16
CA GLY A 221 4.51 7.28 -17.56
C GLY A 221 3.67 8.08 -16.56
N ILE A 222 2.53 7.54 -16.11
CA ILE A 222 1.70 8.17 -15.08
C ILE A 222 2.43 8.29 -13.74
N ASN A 223 3.16 7.26 -13.31
CA ASN A 223 3.95 7.32 -12.08
C ASN A 223 5.04 8.41 -12.16
N CYS A 224 5.68 8.58 -13.30
CA CYS A 224 6.64 9.68 -13.53
C CYS A 224 5.95 11.06 -13.47
N ILE A 225 4.78 11.22 -14.10
CA ILE A 225 4.03 12.48 -14.06
C ILE A 225 3.63 12.81 -12.62
N ILE A 226 3.15 11.84 -11.85
CA ILE A 226 2.79 12.03 -10.44
C ILE A 226 4.03 12.36 -9.59
N ALA A 227 5.18 11.75 -9.88
CA ALA A 227 6.43 12.04 -9.17
C ALA A 227 6.90 13.48 -9.38
N VAL A 228 6.71 14.03 -10.59
CA VAL A 228 7.07 15.41 -10.93
C VAL A 228 6.05 16.42 -10.37
N LYS A 229 4.75 16.17 -10.56
CA LYS A 229 3.68 17.08 -10.12
C LYS A 229 3.44 17.05 -8.62
N GLY A 230 3.79 15.95 -7.95
CA GLY A 230 3.44 15.69 -6.56
C GLY A 230 1.94 15.37 -6.37
N VAL A 231 1.61 14.86 -5.19
CA VAL A 231 0.21 14.68 -4.73
C VAL A 231 0.00 15.60 -3.53
N ASN A 232 -0.95 16.50 -3.63
CA ASN A 232 -1.29 17.38 -2.51
C ASN A 232 -2.07 16.58 -1.45
N VAL A 233 -1.43 16.32 -0.31
CA VAL A 233 -2.06 15.64 0.82
C VAL A 233 -2.71 16.69 1.71
N LYS A 234 -4.03 16.68 1.79
CA LYS A 234 -4.78 17.52 2.72
C LYS A 234 -4.79 16.82 4.08
N TYR A 235 -4.00 17.33 5.01
CA TYR A 235 -4.00 16.85 6.38
C TYR A 235 -5.17 17.45 7.15
N LYS A 236 -5.94 16.58 7.82
CA LYS A 236 -6.96 17.02 8.78
C LYS A 236 -6.24 17.48 10.04
N GLN A 237 -6.58 18.68 10.51
CA GLN A 237 -6.04 19.21 11.75
C GLN A 237 -6.56 18.36 12.92
N CYS A 238 -5.66 17.78 13.69
CA CYS A 238 -5.97 16.99 14.87
C CYS A 238 -5.63 17.81 16.11
N TYR A 239 -6.33 17.54 17.17
CA TYR A 239 -6.17 18.24 18.43
C TYR A 239 -5.96 17.22 19.54
N VAL A 240 -5.22 17.60 20.58
CA VAL A 240 -5.00 16.85 21.81
C VAL A 240 -5.35 17.79 22.96
N GLY A 241 -6.35 17.43 23.77
CA GLY A 241 -6.84 18.29 24.83
C GLY A 241 -7.20 19.71 24.36
N GLY A 242 -7.71 19.85 23.13
CA GLY A 242 -8.04 21.16 22.54
C GLY A 242 -6.89 21.87 21.82
N LEU A 243 -5.62 21.57 22.10
CA LEU A 243 -4.45 22.12 21.42
C LEU A 243 -4.24 21.45 20.06
N PRO A 244 -3.75 22.18 19.02
CA PRO A 244 -3.26 21.57 17.80
C PRO A 244 -2.17 20.53 18.10
N TYR A 245 -2.24 19.37 17.46
CA TYR A 245 -1.28 18.27 17.68
C TYR A 245 0.18 18.68 17.53
N GLU A 246 0.49 19.62 16.64
CA GLU A 246 1.87 20.09 16.42
C GLU A 246 2.38 20.90 17.59
N GLU A 247 1.54 21.77 18.14
CA GLU A 247 1.87 22.57 19.33
C GLU A 247 2.00 21.69 20.57
N TYR A 248 1.13 20.69 20.74
CA TYR A 248 1.24 19.71 21.79
C TYR A 248 2.57 18.95 21.72
N MET A 249 2.98 18.48 20.55
CA MET A 249 4.23 17.78 20.36
C MET A 249 5.46 18.66 20.65
N ASP A 250 5.42 19.92 20.25
CA ASP A 250 6.48 20.89 20.55
C ASP A 250 6.64 21.12 22.06
N LEU A 251 5.54 21.15 22.82
CA LEU A 251 5.58 21.26 24.28
C LEU A 251 6.16 20.00 24.92
N VAL A 252 5.80 18.82 24.42
CA VAL A 252 6.33 17.54 24.89
C VAL A 252 7.83 17.41 24.59
N GLU A 253 8.29 17.81 23.40
CA GLU A 253 9.71 17.79 23.02
C GLU A 253 10.56 18.78 23.89
N LYS A 254 10.01 19.92 24.24
CA LYS A 254 10.63 20.91 25.14
C LYS A 254 10.63 20.46 26.59
N LYS A 255 10.05 19.30 26.90
CA LYS A 255 9.90 18.79 28.29
C LYS A 255 9.25 19.79 29.23
N THR A 256 8.25 20.54 28.73
CA THR A 256 7.44 21.46 29.50
C THR A 256 6.71 20.71 30.60
N ASP A 257 6.51 21.34 31.74
CA ASP A 257 5.82 20.70 32.87
C ASP A 257 4.38 20.32 32.49
N ILE A 258 3.95 19.16 32.96
CA ILE A 258 2.64 18.59 32.63
C ILE A 258 1.52 19.54 33.07
N GLU A 259 1.67 20.20 34.21
CA GLU A 259 0.69 21.17 34.70
C GLU A 259 0.55 22.37 33.77
N GLU A 260 1.65 22.86 33.19
CA GLU A 260 1.61 23.96 32.21
C GLU A 260 0.97 23.52 30.90
N ILE A 261 1.19 22.27 30.45
CA ILE A 261 0.54 21.72 29.27
C ILE A 261 -0.98 21.65 29.48
N HIS A 262 -1.42 21.13 30.63
CA HIS A 262 -2.86 21.03 30.96
C HIS A 262 -3.50 22.42 31.10
N ALA A 263 -2.79 23.40 31.65
CA ALA A 263 -3.30 24.77 31.73
C ALA A 263 -3.54 25.37 30.34
N LYS A 264 -2.62 25.15 29.38
CA LYS A 264 -2.79 25.58 28.00
C LYS A 264 -3.93 24.82 27.29
N MET A 265 -4.08 23.53 27.57
CA MET A 265 -5.20 22.73 27.04
C MET A 265 -6.57 23.26 27.54
N ALA A 266 -6.69 23.61 28.82
CA ALA A 266 -7.90 24.17 29.38
C ALA A 266 -8.30 25.48 28.69
N VAL A 267 -7.35 26.38 28.50
CA VAL A 267 -7.57 27.66 27.77
C VAL A 267 -7.98 27.40 26.31
N ALA A 268 -7.36 26.44 25.66
CA ALA A 268 -7.69 26.09 24.27
C ALA A 268 -9.09 25.47 24.13
N LEU A 269 -9.51 24.65 25.11
CA LEU A 269 -10.87 24.08 25.16
C LEU A 269 -11.92 25.16 25.36
N GLU A 270 -11.70 26.12 26.28
CA GLU A 270 -12.61 27.24 26.49
C GLU A 270 -12.73 28.12 25.23
N ALA A 271 -11.62 28.40 24.56
CA ALA A 271 -11.62 29.16 23.32
C ALA A 271 -12.42 28.44 22.21
N LYS A 272 -12.30 27.13 22.09
CA LYS A 272 -13.09 26.33 21.14
C LYS A 272 -14.57 26.31 21.47
N ALA A 273 -14.91 26.10 22.72
CA ALA A 273 -16.30 26.14 23.16
C ALA A 273 -16.96 27.48 22.82
N ALA A 274 -16.27 28.59 23.08
CA ALA A 274 -16.74 29.93 22.73
C ALA A 274 -16.89 30.14 21.21
N GLU A 275 -16.01 29.54 20.40
CA GLU A 275 -16.10 29.61 18.91
C GLU A 275 -17.25 28.75 18.37
N GLU A 276 -17.49 27.57 18.95
CA GLU A 276 -18.62 26.72 18.58
C GLU A 276 -19.98 27.37 18.93
N ASP A 277 -20.06 28.01 20.07
CA ASP A 277 -21.27 28.73 20.45
C ASP A 277 -21.56 29.93 19.55
N LYS A 278 -20.51 30.66 19.12
CA LYS A 278 -20.65 31.71 18.10
C LYS A 278 -21.14 31.15 16.77
N LYS A 279 -20.56 30.05 16.30
CA LYS A 279 -20.98 29.39 15.05
C LYS A 279 -22.42 28.85 15.11
N LYS A 280 -22.84 28.34 16.26
CA LYS A 280 -24.25 27.95 16.48
C LYS A 280 -25.19 29.12 16.41
N ALA A 281 -24.85 30.22 17.10
CA ALA A 281 -25.66 31.44 17.09
C ALA A 281 -25.76 32.07 15.68
N GLU A 282 -24.66 32.03 14.88
CA GLU A 282 -24.67 32.49 13.49
C GLU A 282 -25.56 31.61 12.59
N LYS A 283 -25.51 30.30 12.76
CA LYS A 283 -26.37 29.37 12.02
C LYS A 283 -27.83 29.57 12.33
N GLU A 284 -28.20 29.73 13.61
CA GLU A 284 -29.57 30.01 14.02
C GLU A 284 -30.09 31.34 13.47
N LYS A 285 -29.22 32.37 13.39
CA LYS A 285 -29.57 33.63 12.76
C LYS A 285 -29.81 33.48 11.25
N ALA A 286 -28.92 32.74 10.55
CA ALA A 286 -29.05 32.49 9.12
C ALA A 286 -30.31 31.63 8.79
N GLU A 287 -30.67 30.67 9.64
CA GLU A 287 -31.92 29.92 9.48
C GLU A 287 -33.17 30.77 9.70
N LYS A 288 -33.19 31.62 10.73
CA LYS A 288 -34.29 32.57 10.98
C LYS A 288 -34.46 33.60 9.87
N GLU A 289 -33.35 34.04 9.24
CA GLU A 289 -33.40 34.94 8.06
C GLU A 289 -33.97 34.23 6.84
N LYS A 290 -33.58 32.98 6.60
CA LYS A 290 -34.13 32.18 5.48
C LYS A 290 -35.62 31.88 5.66
N GLU A 291 -36.07 31.63 6.90
CA GLU A 291 -37.48 31.42 7.21
C GLU A 291 -38.33 32.69 7.04
N LYS A 292 -37.76 33.88 7.36
CA LYS A 292 -38.38 35.16 7.10
C LYS A 292 -38.44 35.54 5.62
N ALA A 293 -37.47 35.12 4.83
CA ALA A 293 -37.43 35.37 3.39
C ALA A 293 -38.32 34.41 2.56
N ALA A 294 -38.74 33.29 3.17
CA ALA A 294 -39.64 32.31 2.56
C ALA A 294 -41.14 32.52 2.88
N LYS A 295 -41.43 33.48 3.75
CA LYS A 295 -42.80 33.98 4.05
C LYS A 295 -43.08 35.30 3.35
#